data_d4c5f1813169d0493dc86137a6994929
#
_entry.id   d4c5f1813169d0493dc86137a6994929
#
_cell.length_a   1.000
_cell.length_b   1.000
_cell.length_c   1.000
_cell.angle_alpha   90.00
_cell.angle_beta   90.00
_cell.angle_gamma   90.00
#
_symmetry.space_group_name_H-M   'P 1'
#
loop_
_entity.id
_entity.type
_entity.pdbx_description
1 polymer ?
#
loop_
_entity_poly.entity_id
_entity_poly.type
_entity_poly.pdbx_seq_one_letter_code
_entity_poly.pdbx_strand_id
1 'polypeptide(L)'
;MGETLGRVHSVESFGSADGPGVRYIVFLKGCNMRCKYCHNPDTWAKCGENDGAKLMTPQEVLKTAMRYKAYWKQTGGITVSGGEALLQIDFVTELFKLAKEKGVNTCLDTSGNPFTVEEPFFGKFNELMKYTDLFMLDIKHIDDEEHKKLTGQTNKNILDMAQYLSKNGKKMWIRHVLVPGITTDERYLKQLREFIDTLKTVDRVEVLPYHTRWGMFKWKGAWYTIPA
;
A
#
# COMPACT_ATOMS: atom_id res chain seq x y z
N MET A 1 23.27 18.17 0.87
CA MET A 1 22.46 16.94 0.85
C MET A 1 22.14 16.65 -0.59
N GLY A 2 22.33 15.40 -1.06
CA GLY A 2 21.94 15.03 -2.42
C GLY A 2 20.44 15.12 -2.60
N GLU A 3 19.99 15.29 -3.84
CA GLU A 3 18.58 15.34 -4.21
C GLU A 3 17.93 13.96 -3.99
N THR A 4 16.77 13.93 -3.30
CA THR A 4 16.03 12.68 -3.08
C THR A 4 15.35 12.25 -4.37
N LEU A 5 15.72 11.10 -4.91
CA LEU A 5 15.16 10.56 -6.15
C LEU A 5 14.31 9.31 -5.87
N GLY A 6 13.13 9.27 -6.45
CA GLY A 6 12.26 8.10 -6.47
C GLY A 6 12.38 7.33 -7.79
N ARG A 7 12.41 6.01 -7.69
CA ARG A 7 12.36 5.08 -8.82
C ARG A 7 10.90 4.82 -9.18
N VAL A 8 10.35 5.67 -10.05
CA VAL A 8 8.95 5.59 -10.48
C VAL A 8 8.82 4.59 -11.62
N HIS A 9 8.00 3.56 -11.43
CA HIS A 9 7.66 2.59 -12.48
C HIS A 9 6.66 3.20 -13.47
N SER A 10 5.53 3.67 -12.95
CA SER A 10 4.44 4.24 -13.73
C SER A 10 3.57 5.16 -12.88
N VAL A 11 2.66 5.87 -13.52
CA VAL A 11 1.65 6.69 -12.86
C VAL A 11 0.29 6.45 -13.49
N GLU A 12 -0.77 6.58 -12.68
CA GLU A 12 -2.15 6.58 -13.11
C GLU A 12 -2.84 7.86 -12.65
N SER A 13 -3.51 8.56 -13.59
CA SER A 13 -4.03 9.91 -13.32
C SER A 13 -5.44 9.90 -12.71
N PHE A 14 -6.20 8.81 -12.86
CA PHE A 14 -7.61 8.71 -12.51
C PHE A 14 -7.93 7.40 -11.76
N GLY A 15 -7.06 6.96 -10.86
CA GLY A 15 -7.31 5.80 -10.03
C GLY A 15 -8.53 6.01 -9.13
N SER A 16 -9.39 5.00 -9.05
CA SER A 16 -10.60 5.02 -8.22
C SER A 16 -10.65 3.88 -7.19
N ALA A 17 -9.69 2.97 -7.24
CA ALA A 17 -9.61 1.80 -6.36
C ALA A 17 -8.50 1.90 -5.29
N ASP A 18 -7.64 2.91 -5.38
CA ASP A 18 -6.44 3.03 -4.54
C ASP A 18 -6.56 4.18 -3.54
N GLY A 19 -7.68 4.18 -2.81
CA GLY A 19 -8.02 5.16 -1.79
C GLY A 19 -9.29 5.95 -2.11
N PRO A 20 -9.69 6.90 -1.25
CA PRO A 20 -10.94 7.63 -1.40
C PRO A 20 -10.89 8.63 -2.55
N GLY A 21 -11.99 8.71 -3.31
CA GLY A 21 -12.14 9.64 -4.43
C GLY A 21 -11.30 9.28 -5.66
N VAL A 22 -11.07 10.27 -6.53
CA VAL A 22 -10.17 10.12 -7.68
C VAL A 22 -8.75 10.43 -7.24
N ARG A 23 -7.79 9.61 -7.62
CA ARG A 23 -6.42 9.72 -7.15
C ARG A 23 -5.41 9.75 -8.29
N TYR A 24 -4.35 10.50 -8.07
CA TYR A 24 -3.13 10.35 -8.85
C TYR A 24 -2.24 9.32 -8.16
N ILE A 25 -2.03 8.18 -8.81
CA ILE A 25 -1.30 7.06 -8.23
C ILE A 25 0.12 7.04 -8.79
N VAL A 26 1.09 6.89 -7.89
CA VAL A 26 2.51 6.74 -8.22
C VAL A 26 2.94 5.33 -7.86
N PHE A 27 3.26 4.52 -8.85
CA PHE A 27 3.78 3.17 -8.64
C PHE A 27 5.30 3.20 -8.60
N LEU A 28 5.87 2.80 -7.46
CA LEU A 28 7.31 2.74 -7.27
C LEU A 28 7.87 1.37 -7.61
N LYS A 29 9.15 1.32 -7.99
CA LYS A 29 9.93 0.09 -8.20
C LYS A 29 10.56 -0.41 -6.91
N GLY A 30 10.72 -1.72 -6.83
CA GLY A 30 11.31 -2.44 -5.71
C GLY A 30 10.25 -3.09 -4.82
N CYS A 31 10.40 -4.39 -4.56
CA CYS A 31 9.59 -5.14 -3.62
C CYS A 31 10.41 -6.25 -2.97
N ASN A 32 10.23 -6.45 -1.67
CA ASN A 32 10.85 -7.55 -0.93
C ASN A 32 10.08 -8.86 -1.06
N MET A 33 8.78 -8.76 -1.34
CA MET A 33 7.89 -9.91 -1.46
C MET A 33 7.95 -10.53 -2.86
N ARG A 34 7.54 -11.81 -2.94
CA ARG A 34 7.36 -12.58 -4.17
C ARG A 34 6.00 -13.25 -4.16
N CYS A 35 4.96 -12.41 -4.02
CA CYS A 35 3.58 -12.90 -3.95
C CYS A 35 3.23 -13.70 -5.19
N LYS A 36 2.74 -14.93 -5.00
CA LYS A 36 2.37 -15.84 -6.10
C LYS A 36 1.25 -15.29 -7.00
N TYR A 37 0.49 -14.32 -6.50
CA TYR A 37 -0.59 -13.65 -7.23
C TYR A 37 -0.28 -12.19 -7.57
N CYS A 38 0.98 -11.81 -7.62
CA CYS A 38 1.35 -10.42 -7.87
C CYS A 38 0.86 -9.97 -9.26
N HIS A 39 0.16 -8.82 -9.28
CA HIS A 39 -0.33 -8.23 -10.53
C HIS A 39 0.76 -7.42 -11.25
N ASN A 40 1.76 -6.95 -10.52
CA ASN A 40 2.82 -6.08 -11.03
C ASN A 40 4.22 -6.67 -10.78
N PRO A 41 4.55 -7.87 -11.28
CA PRO A 41 5.84 -8.52 -11.02
C PRO A 41 7.03 -7.76 -11.64
N ASP A 42 6.78 -6.92 -12.62
CA ASP A 42 7.74 -6.01 -13.24
C ASP A 42 8.21 -4.89 -12.29
N THR A 43 7.48 -4.65 -11.19
CA THR A 43 7.92 -3.72 -10.13
C THR A 43 8.89 -4.35 -9.12
N TRP A 44 9.17 -5.64 -9.16
CA TRP A 44 9.97 -6.33 -8.14
C TRP A 44 11.43 -5.91 -8.09
N ALA A 45 12.03 -5.54 -9.23
CA ALA A 45 13.43 -5.15 -9.29
C ALA A 45 13.71 -3.95 -8.37
N LYS A 46 14.70 -4.10 -7.47
CA LYS A 46 15.08 -3.05 -6.52
C LYS A 46 16.04 -2.03 -7.12
N CYS A 47 16.94 -2.48 -7.98
CA CYS A 47 17.88 -1.64 -8.73
C CYS A 47 18.40 -2.43 -9.93
N GLY A 48 18.80 -1.73 -10.95
CA GLY A 48 19.39 -2.28 -12.19
C GLY A 48 19.42 -1.20 -13.26
N GLU A 49 20.43 -1.24 -14.10
CA GLU A 49 20.46 -0.47 -15.34
C GLU A 49 19.37 -1.02 -16.27
N ASN A 50 18.56 -0.14 -16.85
CA ASN A 50 17.49 -0.49 -17.79
C ASN A 50 16.29 -1.29 -17.23
N ASP A 51 15.98 -1.14 -15.95
CA ASP A 51 14.79 -1.78 -15.36
C ASP A 51 13.46 -1.05 -15.68
N GLY A 52 13.50 -0.02 -16.54
CA GLY A 52 12.34 0.76 -16.95
C GLY A 52 11.87 1.80 -15.92
N ALA A 53 12.55 1.96 -14.79
CA ALA A 53 12.22 3.00 -13.83
C ALA A 53 12.65 4.37 -14.32
N LYS A 54 11.80 5.37 -14.07
CA LYS A 54 12.16 6.79 -14.21
C LYS A 54 12.62 7.31 -12.86
N LEU A 55 13.82 7.89 -12.82
CA LEU A 55 14.28 8.62 -11.65
C LEU A 55 13.59 10.00 -11.67
N MET A 56 12.83 10.30 -10.62
CA MET A 56 12.08 11.54 -10.49
C MET A 56 12.24 12.12 -9.09
N THR A 57 12.28 13.42 -9.00
CA THR A 57 12.22 14.13 -7.72
C THR A 57 10.78 14.19 -7.20
N PRO A 58 10.56 14.34 -5.88
CA PRO A 58 9.23 14.58 -5.31
C PRO A 58 8.54 15.79 -5.93
N GLN A 59 9.30 16.86 -6.26
CA GLN A 59 8.80 18.08 -6.87
C GLN A 59 8.26 17.85 -8.29
N GLU A 60 8.98 17.06 -9.11
CA GLU A 60 8.54 16.70 -10.47
C GLU A 60 7.26 15.86 -10.44
N VAL A 61 7.19 14.89 -9.53
CA VAL A 61 5.99 14.06 -9.34
C VAL A 61 4.82 14.92 -8.91
N LEU A 62 4.99 15.76 -7.88
CA LEU A 62 3.93 16.64 -7.41
C LEU A 62 3.48 17.62 -8.49
N LYS A 63 4.41 18.24 -9.21
CA LYS A 63 4.10 19.17 -10.34
C LYS A 63 3.21 18.50 -11.38
N THR A 64 3.49 17.24 -11.70
CA THR A 64 2.69 16.46 -12.66
C THR A 64 1.32 16.12 -12.08
N ALA A 65 1.27 15.64 -10.84
CA ALA A 65 0.04 15.28 -10.14
C ALA A 65 -0.91 16.48 -10.01
N MET A 66 -0.40 17.67 -9.72
CA MET A 66 -1.20 18.88 -9.53
C MET A 66 -1.99 19.32 -10.78
N ARG A 67 -1.63 18.85 -11.99
CA ARG A 67 -2.41 19.07 -13.20
C ARG A 67 -3.80 18.43 -13.12
N TYR A 68 -3.95 17.42 -12.27
CA TYR A 68 -5.19 16.66 -12.10
C TYR A 68 -5.98 17.06 -10.85
N LYS A 69 -5.52 18.08 -10.10
CA LYS A 69 -6.14 18.50 -8.83
C LYS A 69 -7.63 18.82 -8.96
N ALA A 70 -8.08 19.35 -10.08
CA ALA A 70 -9.49 19.67 -10.32
C ALA A 70 -10.42 18.44 -10.25
N TYR A 71 -9.91 17.24 -10.51
CA TYR A 71 -10.66 15.98 -10.48
C TYR A 71 -10.73 15.33 -9.09
N TRP A 72 -9.87 15.73 -8.16
CA TRP A 72 -9.78 15.11 -6.83
C TRP A 72 -10.94 15.49 -5.91
N LYS A 73 -11.65 16.57 -6.20
CA LYS A 73 -12.73 17.10 -5.35
C LYS A 73 -12.27 17.22 -3.89
N GLN A 74 -13.11 16.76 -2.93
CA GLN A 74 -12.84 16.88 -1.49
C GLN A 74 -12.06 15.69 -0.91
N THR A 75 -12.18 14.50 -1.53
CA THR A 75 -11.66 13.24 -0.96
C THR A 75 -10.47 12.67 -1.70
N GLY A 76 -10.28 13.03 -2.96
CA GLY A 76 -9.18 12.56 -3.79
C GLY A 76 -7.84 13.19 -3.43
N GLY A 77 -6.78 12.75 -4.10
CA GLY A 77 -5.42 13.23 -3.83
C GLY A 77 -4.35 12.37 -4.49
N ILE A 78 -3.24 12.18 -3.78
CA ILE A 78 -2.11 11.36 -4.24
C ILE A 78 -2.07 10.05 -3.46
N THR A 79 -1.91 8.93 -4.17
CA THR A 79 -1.56 7.63 -3.60
C THR A 79 -0.17 7.23 -4.07
N VAL A 80 0.67 6.77 -3.15
CA VAL A 80 1.92 6.09 -3.50
C VAL A 80 1.75 4.61 -3.22
N SER A 81 2.04 3.80 -4.24
CA SER A 81 1.89 2.35 -4.29
C SER A 81 3.09 1.74 -5.06
N GLY A 82 2.92 0.59 -5.69
CA GLY A 82 3.90 0.00 -6.60
C GLY A 82 4.31 -1.39 -6.22
N GLY A 83 5.62 -1.65 -6.14
CA GLY A 83 6.16 -2.85 -5.55
C GLY A 83 5.96 -2.83 -4.03
N GLU A 84 6.81 -2.07 -3.33
CA GLU A 84 6.66 -1.75 -1.91
C GLU A 84 7.16 -0.32 -1.66
N ALA A 85 6.23 0.58 -1.39
CA ALA A 85 6.51 2.01 -1.27
C ALA A 85 7.46 2.34 -0.10
N LEU A 86 7.40 1.60 1.00
CA LEU A 86 8.26 1.81 2.18
C LEU A 86 9.74 1.52 1.92
N LEU A 87 10.10 0.84 0.82
CA LEU A 87 11.51 0.71 0.41
C LEU A 87 12.12 2.04 -0.05
N GLN A 88 11.28 3.01 -0.39
CA GLN A 88 11.69 4.35 -0.81
C GLN A 88 11.12 5.42 0.14
N ILE A 89 11.16 5.13 1.45
CA ILE A 89 10.49 5.90 2.51
C ILE A 89 10.89 7.38 2.51
N ASP A 90 12.13 7.70 2.22
CA ASP A 90 12.63 9.09 2.17
C ASP A 90 11.96 9.88 1.04
N PHE A 91 11.83 9.26 -0.15
CA PHE A 91 11.13 9.85 -1.29
C PHE A 91 9.63 10.05 -1.00
N VAL A 92 8.99 9.03 -0.44
CA VAL A 92 7.55 9.10 -0.10
C VAL A 92 7.30 10.19 0.93
N THR A 93 8.15 10.28 1.95
CA THR A 93 8.04 11.30 3.01
C THR A 93 8.13 12.71 2.42
N GLU A 94 9.13 12.97 1.58
CA GLU A 94 9.31 14.28 0.96
C GLU A 94 8.13 14.63 0.02
N LEU A 95 7.67 13.67 -0.79
CA LEU A 95 6.50 13.86 -1.66
C LEU A 95 5.24 14.19 -0.85
N PHE A 96 4.98 13.44 0.23
CA PHE A 96 3.80 13.67 1.06
C PHE A 96 3.88 15.00 1.83
N LYS A 97 5.04 15.37 2.31
CA LYS A 97 5.26 16.68 2.93
C LYS A 97 4.90 17.82 1.97
N LEU A 98 5.46 17.79 0.76
CA LEU A 98 5.15 18.77 -0.27
C LEU A 98 3.67 18.78 -0.69
N ALA A 99 3.04 17.60 -0.74
CA ALA A 99 1.61 17.46 -1.02
C ALA A 99 0.76 18.11 0.09
N LYS A 100 1.12 17.90 1.36
CA LYS A 100 0.43 18.51 2.51
C LYS A 100 0.55 20.04 2.51
N GLU A 101 1.69 20.62 2.12
CA GLU A 101 1.87 22.06 1.96
C GLU A 101 0.91 22.66 0.90
N LYS A 102 0.46 21.85 -0.07
CA LYS A 102 -0.54 22.23 -1.09
C LYS A 102 -1.98 21.84 -0.73
N GLY A 103 -2.21 21.36 0.51
CA GLY A 103 -3.52 20.90 0.98
C GLY A 103 -4.03 19.66 0.24
N VAL A 104 -3.12 18.79 -0.23
CA VAL A 104 -3.47 17.56 -0.95
C VAL A 104 -3.57 16.39 0.02
N ASN A 105 -4.62 15.57 -0.12
CA ASN A 105 -4.76 14.33 0.63
C ASN A 105 -3.76 13.28 0.16
N THR A 106 -3.17 12.55 1.12
CA THR A 106 -2.11 11.57 0.90
C THR A 106 -2.52 10.19 1.36
N CYS A 107 -2.27 9.19 0.53
CA CYS A 107 -2.55 7.79 0.82
C CYS A 107 -1.32 6.93 0.54
N LEU A 108 -0.95 6.09 1.49
CA LEU A 108 0.12 5.10 1.31
C LEU A 108 -0.49 3.72 1.16
N ASP A 109 -0.27 3.10 -0.01
CA ASP A 109 -0.61 1.70 -0.28
C ASP A 109 0.65 0.85 -0.10
N THR A 110 0.63 -0.06 0.87
CA THR A 110 1.80 -0.82 1.29
C THR A 110 1.44 -2.21 1.80
N SER A 111 2.35 -3.14 1.65
CA SER A 111 2.27 -4.42 2.35
C SER A 111 2.74 -4.34 3.80
N GLY A 112 3.39 -3.25 4.20
CA GLY A 112 3.98 -3.11 5.53
C GLY A 112 5.23 -3.96 5.78
N ASN A 113 5.68 -4.74 4.80
CA ASN A 113 6.78 -5.69 5.00
C ASN A 113 8.11 -5.09 5.50
N PRO A 114 8.54 -3.88 5.07
CA PRO A 114 9.75 -3.27 5.62
C PRO A 114 9.64 -2.75 7.05
N PHE A 115 8.44 -2.73 7.64
CA PHE A 115 8.25 -2.13 8.97
C PHE A 115 9.11 -2.82 10.03
N THR A 116 9.79 -2.01 10.83
CA THR A 116 10.54 -2.40 12.03
C THR A 116 10.57 -1.24 13.02
N VAL A 117 10.70 -1.55 14.29
CA VAL A 117 10.92 -0.57 15.36
C VAL A 117 12.39 -0.21 15.55
N GLU A 118 13.28 -0.72 14.71
CA GLU A 118 14.71 -0.44 14.75
C GLU A 118 15.05 0.84 13.95
N GLU A 119 16.01 1.57 14.47
CA GLU A 119 16.56 2.75 13.76
C GLU A 119 17.52 2.31 12.62
N PRO A 120 17.61 3.08 11.54
CA PRO A 120 17.00 4.39 11.32
C PRO A 120 15.57 4.33 10.74
N PHE A 121 15.03 3.14 10.43
CA PHE A 121 13.73 2.99 9.76
C PHE A 121 12.59 3.55 10.62
N PHE A 122 12.60 3.27 11.92
CA PHE A 122 11.52 3.67 12.82
C PHE A 122 11.35 5.19 12.89
N GLY A 123 12.44 5.93 13.00
CA GLY A 123 12.43 7.39 12.96
C GLY A 123 11.85 7.93 11.63
N LYS A 124 12.26 7.34 10.50
CA LYS A 124 11.75 7.70 9.17
C LYS A 124 10.25 7.38 9.03
N PHE A 125 9.81 6.25 9.55
CA PHE A 125 8.40 5.86 9.51
C PHE A 125 7.53 6.81 10.35
N ASN A 126 8.00 7.19 11.54
CA ASN A 126 7.33 8.19 12.37
C ASN A 126 7.24 9.56 11.69
N GLU A 127 8.25 9.95 10.92
CA GLU A 127 8.21 11.19 10.13
C GLU A 127 7.19 11.07 9.00
N LEU A 128 7.20 9.97 8.22
CA LEU A 128 6.22 9.71 7.15
C LEU A 128 4.78 9.75 7.67
N MET A 129 4.51 9.17 8.84
CA MET A 129 3.19 9.15 9.45
C MET A 129 2.59 10.55 9.65
N LYS A 130 3.42 11.59 9.87
CA LYS A 130 2.93 12.97 10.06
C LYS A 130 2.22 13.50 8.81
N TYR A 131 2.64 13.05 7.64
CA TYR A 131 2.19 13.53 6.33
C TYR A 131 1.26 12.54 5.62
N THR A 132 0.93 11.40 6.23
CA THR A 132 0.05 10.37 5.67
C THR A 132 -1.34 10.47 6.28
N ASP A 133 -2.37 10.72 5.44
CA ASP A 133 -3.76 10.79 5.88
C ASP A 133 -4.43 9.42 5.98
N LEU A 134 -4.06 8.49 5.10
CA LEU A 134 -4.60 7.13 5.05
C LEU A 134 -3.50 6.12 4.72
N PHE A 135 -3.51 5.01 5.44
CA PHE A 135 -2.73 3.82 5.12
C PHE A 135 -3.65 2.75 4.56
N MET A 136 -3.36 2.28 3.35
CA MET A 136 -3.96 1.08 2.79
C MET A 136 -2.97 -0.05 3.03
N LEU A 137 -3.31 -0.94 3.97
CA LEU A 137 -2.41 -2.01 4.41
C LEU A 137 -2.90 -3.36 3.91
N ASP A 138 -2.06 -4.02 3.13
CA ASP A 138 -2.33 -5.37 2.65
C ASP A 138 -1.95 -6.44 3.69
N ILE A 139 -2.93 -7.12 4.28
CA ILE A 139 -2.70 -8.36 5.03
C ILE A 139 -2.94 -9.54 4.10
N LYS A 140 -1.85 -10.09 3.55
CA LYS A 140 -1.95 -11.08 2.48
C LYS A 140 -2.31 -12.49 2.98
N HIS A 141 -1.94 -12.82 4.23
CA HIS A 141 -2.39 -13.98 4.97
C HIS A 141 -2.19 -13.74 6.46
N ILE A 142 -3.12 -14.20 7.30
CA ILE A 142 -3.03 -14.02 8.76
C ILE A 142 -2.07 -14.99 9.41
N ASP A 143 -1.99 -16.21 8.94
CA ASP A 143 -1.04 -17.22 9.41
C ASP A 143 0.34 -16.97 8.81
N ASP A 144 1.39 -16.98 9.65
CA ASP A 144 2.76 -16.63 9.26
C ASP A 144 3.37 -17.64 8.29
N GLU A 145 3.13 -18.93 8.50
CA GLU A 145 3.70 -19.97 7.65
C GLU A 145 3.04 -19.97 6.25
N GLU A 146 1.73 -19.82 6.21
CA GLU A 146 1.01 -19.67 4.93
C GLU A 146 1.37 -18.36 4.24
N HIS A 147 1.59 -17.27 5.01
CA HIS A 147 2.08 -16.01 4.48
C HIS A 147 3.47 -16.16 3.84
N LYS A 148 4.40 -16.87 4.49
CA LYS A 148 5.73 -17.17 3.93
C LYS A 148 5.64 -17.98 2.64
N LYS A 149 4.78 -19.00 2.59
CA LYS A 149 4.56 -19.82 1.38
C LYS A 149 3.99 -18.98 0.22
N LEU A 150 3.16 -17.99 0.54
CA LEU A 150 2.48 -17.14 -0.42
C LEU A 150 3.36 -16.01 -0.94
N THR A 151 4.19 -15.40 -0.08
CA THR A 151 4.88 -14.14 -0.35
C THR A 151 6.40 -14.22 -0.26
N GLY A 152 6.94 -15.29 0.34
CA GLY A 152 8.36 -15.44 0.65
C GLY A 152 8.81 -14.66 1.90
N GLN A 153 7.90 -14.04 2.67
CA GLN A 153 8.21 -13.19 3.81
C GLN A 153 7.31 -13.50 5.01
N THR A 154 7.75 -13.14 6.23
CA THR A 154 6.90 -13.16 7.43
C THR A 154 5.83 -12.09 7.40
N ASN A 155 4.71 -12.31 8.10
CA ASN A 155 3.68 -11.29 8.30
C ASN A 155 3.80 -10.55 9.65
N LYS A 156 4.72 -10.95 10.53
CA LYS A 156 4.82 -10.41 11.90
C LYS A 156 4.97 -8.89 11.92
N ASN A 157 5.91 -8.39 11.15
CA ASN A 157 6.14 -6.95 11.01
C ASN A 157 4.96 -6.19 10.37
N ILE A 158 4.16 -6.86 9.54
CA ILE A 158 2.94 -6.28 8.95
C ILE A 158 1.86 -6.11 10.02
N LEU A 159 1.66 -7.14 10.83
CA LEU A 159 0.71 -7.10 11.94
C LEU A 159 1.15 -6.11 13.02
N ASP A 160 2.46 -6.05 13.32
CA ASP A 160 3.05 -5.06 14.23
C ASP A 160 2.81 -3.62 13.70
N MET A 161 2.98 -3.39 12.40
CA MET A 161 2.67 -2.10 11.77
C MET A 161 1.20 -1.72 11.95
N ALA A 162 0.27 -2.66 11.70
CA ALA A 162 -1.16 -2.41 11.88
C ALA A 162 -1.49 -1.99 13.32
N GLN A 163 -0.95 -2.70 14.31
CA GLN A 163 -1.12 -2.37 15.73
C GLN A 163 -0.49 -1.01 16.06
N TYR A 164 0.70 -0.73 15.52
CA TYR A 164 1.39 0.54 15.75
C TYR A 164 0.59 1.72 15.17
N LEU A 165 0.09 1.61 13.96
CA LEU A 165 -0.77 2.62 13.32
C LEU A 165 -2.05 2.84 14.14
N SER A 166 -2.71 1.76 14.56
CA SER A 166 -3.92 1.82 15.39
C SER A 166 -3.67 2.52 16.73
N LYS A 167 -2.57 2.18 17.41
CA LYS A 167 -2.17 2.81 18.68
C LYS A 167 -1.92 4.32 18.53
N ASN A 168 -1.41 4.74 17.37
CA ASN A 168 -1.10 6.14 17.07
C ASN A 168 -2.26 6.90 16.39
N GLY A 169 -3.47 6.33 16.37
CA GLY A 169 -4.66 7.00 15.84
C GLY A 169 -4.65 7.20 14.31
N LYS A 170 -3.83 6.43 13.57
CA LYS A 170 -3.71 6.56 12.11
C LYS A 170 -4.80 5.77 11.41
N LYS A 171 -5.51 6.42 10.51
CA LYS A 171 -6.58 5.79 9.71
C LYS A 171 -6.02 4.73 8.79
N MET A 172 -6.70 3.59 8.74
CA MET A 172 -6.33 2.47 7.90
C MET A 172 -7.50 1.94 7.10
N TRP A 173 -7.22 1.50 5.89
CA TRP A 173 -8.00 0.51 5.18
C TRP A 173 -7.20 -0.78 5.15
N ILE A 174 -7.81 -1.89 5.56
CA ILE A 174 -7.19 -3.21 5.46
C ILE A 174 -7.63 -3.84 4.15
N ARG A 175 -6.67 -4.34 3.38
CA ARG A 175 -6.92 -5.02 2.10
C ARG A 175 -6.53 -6.48 2.21
N HIS A 176 -7.39 -7.34 1.68
CA HIS A 176 -7.16 -8.78 1.65
C HIS A 176 -7.63 -9.38 0.33
N VAL A 177 -6.77 -10.14 -0.34
CA VAL A 177 -7.11 -10.79 -1.61
C VAL A 177 -7.59 -12.22 -1.35
N LEU A 178 -8.78 -12.57 -1.85
CA LEU A 178 -9.30 -13.94 -1.78
C LEU A 178 -8.70 -14.80 -2.89
N VAL A 179 -7.68 -15.56 -2.55
CA VAL A 179 -7.04 -16.53 -3.46
C VAL A 179 -7.61 -17.91 -3.16
N PRO A 180 -8.34 -18.55 -4.12
CA PRO A 180 -8.94 -19.84 -3.91
C PRO A 180 -7.96 -20.91 -3.44
N GLY A 181 -8.33 -21.65 -2.40
CA GLY A 181 -7.51 -22.72 -1.82
C GLY A 181 -6.29 -22.23 -1.00
N ILE A 182 -6.07 -20.91 -0.90
CA ILE A 182 -4.97 -20.32 -0.13
C ILE A 182 -5.52 -19.43 0.99
N THR A 183 -6.22 -18.34 0.62
CA THR A 183 -6.72 -17.35 1.60
C THR A 183 -8.23 -17.46 1.85
N THR A 184 -8.90 -18.45 1.25
CA THR A 184 -10.37 -18.65 1.35
C THR A 184 -10.78 -19.64 2.46
N ASP A 185 -9.84 -20.18 3.25
CA ASP A 185 -10.15 -21.05 4.40
C ASP A 185 -10.84 -20.22 5.48
N GLU A 186 -12.03 -20.67 5.91
CA GLU A 186 -12.85 -19.94 6.89
C GLU A 186 -12.15 -19.76 8.25
N ARG A 187 -11.26 -20.67 8.64
CA ARG A 187 -10.48 -20.54 9.87
C ARG A 187 -9.56 -19.32 9.80
N TYR A 188 -8.88 -19.13 8.69
CA TYR A 188 -7.97 -17.98 8.51
C TYR A 188 -8.73 -16.68 8.33
N LEU A 189 -9.87 -16.69 7.65
CA LEU A 189 -10.74 -15.53 7.55
C LEU A 189 -11.29 -15.10 8.92
N LYS A 190 -11.64 -16.07 9.78
CA LYS A 190 -12.04 -15.79 11.16
C LYS A 190 -10.89 -15.17 11.97
N GLN A 191 -9.70 -15.76 11.90
CA GLN A 191 -8.52 -15.22 12.59
C GLN A 191 -8.17 -13.80 12.09
N LEU A 192 -8.26 -13.56 10.78
CA LEU A 192 -8.06 -12.22 10.21
C LEU A 192 -9.09 -11.24 10.75
N ARG A 193 -10.35 -11.64 10.84
CA ARG A 193 -11.42 -10.80 11.41
C ARG A 193 -11.14 -10.50 12.88
N GLU A 194 -10.83 -11.52 13.68
CA GLU A 194 -10.48 -11.37 15.10
C GLU A 194 -9.30 -10.40 15.28
N PHE A 195 -8.27 -10.49 14.44
CA PHE A 195 -7.15 -9.54 14.46
C PHE A 195 -7.61 -8.10 14.13
N ILE A 196 -8.37 -7.93 13.05
CA ILE A 196 -8.86 -6.60 12.62
C ILE A 196 -9.73 -5.97 13.72
N ASP A 197 -10.55 -6.75 14.40
CA ASP A 197 -11.41 -6.28 15.49
C ASP A 197 -10.62 -5.74 16.71
N THR A 198 -9.31 -6.06 16.82
CA THR A 198 -8.42 -5.43 17.82
C THR A 198 -7.95 -4.03 17.44
N LEU A 199 -8.08 -3.64 16.17
CA LEU A 199 -7.59 -2.37 15.65
C LEU A 199 -8.69 -1.29 15.75
N LYS A 200 -8.35 -0.13 16.32
CA LYS A 200 -9.31 0.95 16.64
C LYS A 200 -9.53 1.96 15.51
N THR A 201 -8.68 1.94 14.48
CA THR A 201 -8.63 2.99 13.45
C THR A 201 -8.79 2.46 12.03
N VAL A 202 -9.43 1.30 11.91
CA VAL A 202 -9.77 0.72 10.61
C VAL A 202 -11.08 1.35 10.15
N ASP A 203 -10.99 2.23 9.15
CA ASP A 203 -12.16 2.87 8.54
C ASP A 203 -12.86 1.95 7.52
N ARG A 204 -12.12 0.99 6.96
CA ARG A 204 -12.63 0.09 5.91
C ARG A 204 -11.83 -1.20 5.82
N VAL A 205 -12.53 -2.29 5.51
CA VAL A 205 -11.91 -3.56 5.09
C VAL A 205 -12.32 -3.84 3.65
N GLU A 206 -11.35 -4.00 2.77
CA GLU A 206 -11.55 -4.32 1.36
C GLU A 206 -11.13 -5.76 1.09
N VAL A 207 -12.12 -6.57 0.75
CA VAL A 207 -11.88 -7.94 0.28
C VAL A 207 -11.86 -7.92 -1.24
N LEU A 208 -10.69 -8.19 -1.81
CA LEU A 208 -10.45 -8.10 -3.24
C LEU A 208 -10.55 -9.50 -3.87
N PRO A 209 -11.27 -9.64 -5.00
CA PRO A 209 -11.28 -10.89 -5.73
C PRO A 209 -9.89 -11.15 -6.33
N TYR A 210 -9.48 -12.43 -6.36
CA TYR A 210 -8.31 -12.82 -7.11
C TYR A 210 -8.54 -12.63 -8.61
N HIS A 211 -7.67 -11.86 -9.23
CA HIS A 211 -7.62 -11.71 -10.68
C HIS A 211 -6.48 -12.54 -11.23
N THR A 212 -6.78 -13.47 -12.12
CA THR A 212 -5.76 -14.00 -13.03
C THR A 212 -5.59 -13.01 -14.19
N ARG A 213 -4.46 -13.00 -14.86
CA ARG A 213 -4.27 -12.22 -16.11
C ARG A 213 -5.39 -12.43 -17.14
N TRP A 214 -6.27 -13.42 -16.93
CA TRP A 214 -7.26 -13.91 -17.88
C TRP A 214 -8.72 -13.91 -17.38
N GLY A 215 -9.02 -13.35 -16.23
CA GLY A 215 -10.41 -13.23 -15.76
C GLY A 215 -10.61 -12.96 -14.27
N MET A 216 -11.76 -12.40 -13.92
CA MET A 216 -12.21 -12.20 -12.55
C MET A 216 -12.70 -13.51 -11.95
N PHE A 217 -12.29 -13.83 -10.72
CA PHE A 217 -12.85 -14.96 -9.97
C PHE A 217 -14.10 -14.50 -9.19
N LYS A 218 -15.24 -15.18 -9.41
CA LYS A 218 -16.42 -15.06 -8.56
C LYS A 218 -16.42 -16.16 -7.51
N TRP A 219 -16.40 -15.79 -6.25
CA TRP A 219 -16.61 -16.76 -5.18
C TRP A 219 -18.04 -16.60 -4.65
N LYS A 220 -18.82 -17.72 -4.63
CA LYS A 220 -20.24 -17.78 -4.20
C LYS A 220 -21.15 -16.66 -4.75
N GLY A 221 -20.84 -16.11 -5.91
CA GLY A 221 -21.77 -15.22 -6.63
C GLY A 221 -21.85 -13.76 -6.17
N ALA A 222 -21.02 -13.33 -5.21
CA ALA A 222 -21.08 -11.98 -4.67
C ALA A 222 -19.70 -11.29 -4.63
N TRP A 223 -19.71 -9.98 -4.76
CA TRP A 223 -18.61 -9.08 -4.45
C TRP A 223 -18.63 -8.85 -2.94
N TYR A 224 -17.55 -9.15 -2.21
CA TYR A 224 -17.53 -9.02 -0.77
C TYR A 224 -16.84 -7.74 -0.33
N THR A 225 -17.62 -6.83 0.25
CA THR A 225 -17.17 -5.94 1.31
C THR A 225 -17.51 -6.62 2.64
N ILE A 226 -16.57 -6.81 3.54
CA ILE A 226 -16.88 -7.19 4.91
C ILE A 226 -17.45 -5.92 5.56
N PRO A 227 -18.71 -5.92 6.02
CA PRO A 227 -19.23 -4.78 6.77
C PRO A 227 -18.36 -4.56 8.01
N ALA A 228 -18.09 -3.30 8.31
CA ALA A 228 -17.40 -2.89 9.52
C ALA A 228 -18.17 -3.34 10.77
#